data_0cdd5b3ced04db1826ae41ee48a75d14
#
_entry.id   0cdd5b3ced04db1826ae41ee48a75d14
#
_cell.length_a   1.000
_cell.length_b   1.000
_cell.length_c   1.000
_cell.angle_alpha   90.00
_cell.angle_beta   90.00
_cell.angle_gamma   90.00
#
_symmetry.space_group_name_H-M   'P 1'
#
loop_
_entity.id
_entity.type
_entity.pdbx_description
1 polymer ?
#
loop_
_entity_poly.entity_id
_entity_poly.type
_entity_poly.pdbx_seq_one_letter_code
_entity_poly.pdbx_strand_id
1 'polypeptide(L)'
;LNEIAGVTLSIFDGRDRQVFAKTVEDLAPGEHDIAWPGTDQNGAAVPPEAYSYTLRAKNGGGEVVYDLTDTTAGEPITAKEVRWDAQAKAVTYYLDKPARVNLRLGLKDGPYLRTLVDWVPRTAGRHAEVWDGADASGVLQLQAHPSLTPVVNATALPANTLFVGPLPDRVRFAADAAQATLRARTAPTPRKRIFDRARQPLDTRGDITASLTLTGDYRKDAQGRWIVSGQVPLVVNVSDAERQRVLERRFESVFYIDGTYAHENELGYLPLTWVWDTTRINPGEHFITLNVRGYEGNFGAATLKVIVADRAASTPDAAKAGTR
;
A
#
# COMPACT_ATOMS: atom_id res chain seq x y z
N LEU A 1 -36.19 16.04 -12.56
CA LEU A 1 -37.02 16.77 -11.60
C LEU A 1 -38.49 16.62 -11.97
N ASN A 2 -39.34 16.53 -10.95
CA ASN A 2 -40.80 16.48 -11.14
C ASN A 2 -41.47 17.87 -10.97
N GLU A 3 -40.76 18.76 -10.35
CA GLU A 3 -41.19 20.15 -10.07
C GLU A 3 -40.01 21.11 -10.09
N ILE A 4 -40.28 22.41 -10.11
CA ILE A 4 -39.23 23.46 -10.09
C ILE A 4 -38.44 23.32 -8.76
N ALA A 5 -37.12 23.27 -8.87
CA ALA A 5 -36.23 23.17 -7.70
C ALA A 5 -34.84 23.75 -7.98
N GLY A 6 -34.21 24.26 -6.95
CA GLY A 6 -32.77 24.52 -6.96
C GLY A 6 -32.03 23.19 -6.72
N VAL A 7 -31.01 22.90 -7.54
CA VAL A 7 -30.21 21.67 -7.41
C VAL A 7 -28.75 22.00 -7.11
N THR A 8 -28.24 21.44 -6.04
CA THR A 8 -26.83 21.52 -5.65
C THR A 8 -26.13 20.21 -5.93
N LEU A 9 -25.10 20.24 -6.80
CA LEU A 9 -24.11 19.19 -6.95
C LEU A 9 -22.98 19.45 -5.96
N SER A 10 -22.64 18.47 -5.11
CA SER A 10 -21.45 18.52 -4.26
C SER A 10 -20.53 17.34 -4.55
N ILE A 11 -19.23 17.61 -4.63
CA ILE A 11 -18.19 16.60 -4.88
C ILE A 11 -17.32 16.47 -3.64
N PHE A 12 -17.01 15.23 -3.26
CA PHE A 12 -16.24 14.90 -2.07
C PHE A 12 -15.06 14.02 -2.44
N ASP A 13 -13.93 14.25 -1.78
CA ASP A 13 -12.78 13.35 -1.88
C ASP A 13 -12.98 12.05 -1.07
N GLY A 14 -12.02 11.13 -1.16
CA GLY A 14 -12.07 9.85 -0.44
C GLY A 14 -12.07 9.97 1.09
N ARG A 15 -11.85 11.16 1.64
CA ARG A 15 -11.91 11.47 3.08
C ARG A 15 -13.14 12.30 3.45
N ASP A 16 -14.15 12.31 2.59
CA ASP A 16 -15.40 13.07 2.75
C ASP A 16 -15.27 14.58 2.87
N ARG A 17 -14.16 15.13 2.43
CA ARG A 17 -14.02 16.57 2.34
C ARG A 17 -14.65 17.06 1.04
N GLN A 18 -15.56 18.01 1.14
CA GLN A 18 -16.14 18.64 -0.03
C GLN A 18 -15.07 19.43 -0.78
N VAL A 19 -14.82 19.09 -2.04
CA VAL A 19 -13.83 19.75 -2.89
C VAL A 19 -14.48 20.74 -3.86
N PHE A 20 -15.75 20.49 -4.20
CA PHE A 20 -16.51 21.35 -5.12
C PHE A 20 -17.99 21.35 -4.78
N ALA A 21 -18.65 22.48 -5.00
CA ALA A 21 -20.10 22.59 -5.00
C ALA A 21 -20.56 23.58 -6.06
N LYS A 22 -21.69 23.26 -6.70
CA LYS A 22 -22.37 24.13 -7.67
C LYS A 22 -23.86 24.02 -7.47
N THR A 23 -24.53 25.17 -7.30
CA THR A 23 -25.98 25.25 -7.26
C THR A 23 -26.49 25.86 -8.57
N VAL A 24 -27.55 25.28 -9.10
CA VAL A 24 -28.33 25.82 -10.21
C VAL A 24 -29.75 26.01 -9.67
N GLU A 25 -30.18 27.25 -9.61
CA GLU A 25 -31.50 27.61 -9.10
C GLU A 25 -32.59 27.48 -10.19
N ASP A 26 -33.82 27.32 -9.77
CA ASP A 26 -35.03 27.39 -10.60
C ASP A 26 -35.04 26.45 -11.82
N LEU A 27 -34.46 25.24 -11.67
CA LEU A 27 -34.52 24.23 -12.72
C LEU A 27 -35.96 23.73 -12.89
N ALA A 28 -36.48 23.81 -14.14
CA ALA A 28 -37.81 23.33 -14.49
C ALA A 28 -37.94 21.79 -14.32
N PRO A 29 -39.18 21.22 -14.27
CA PRO A 29 -39.34 19.78 -14.39
C PRO A 29 -38.70 19.23 -15.65
N GLY A 30 -38.06 18.06 -15.55
CA GLY A 30 -37.37 17.40 -16.65
C GLY A 30 -35.98 16.88 -16.32
N GLU A 31 -35.22 16.49 -17.34
CA GLU A 31 -33.85 16.05 -17.25
C GLU A 31 -32.88 17.23 -17.34
N HIS A 32 -31.81 17.19 -16.54
CA HIS A 32 -30.81 18.26 -16.47
C HIS A 32 -29.41 17.71 -16.33
N ASP A 33 -28.44 18.33 -16.97
CA ASP A 33 -27.03 18.05 -16.88
C ASP A 33 -26.31 19.10 -16.01
N ILE A 34 -25.62 18.65 -14.96
CA ILE A 34 -24.78 19.51 -14.14
C ILE A 34 -23.34 18.98 -14.22
N ALA A 35 -22.50 19.66 -14.97
CA ALA A 35 -21.13 19.26 -15.18
C ALA A 35 -20.22 19.69 -14.03
N TRP A 36 -19.28 18.80 -13.67
CA TRP A 36 -18.12 19.08 -12.84
C TRP A 36 -16.85 19.06 -13.70
N PRO A 37 -16.04 20.12 -13.73
CA PRO A 37 -14.87 20.21 -14.60
C PRO A 37 -13.62 19.47 -14.07
N GLY A 38 -13.70 18.73 -12.96
CA GLY A 38 -12.55 18.07 -12.33
C GLY A 38 -11.64 19.06 -11.57
N THR A 39 -12.21 20.18 -11.10
CA THR A 39 -11.50 21.20 -10.31
C THR A 39 -12.09 21.31 -8.90
N ASP A 40 -11.30 21.89 -7.99
CA ASP A 40 -11.81 22.31 -6.68
C ASP A 40 -12.61 23.63 -6.79
N GLN A 41 -13.10 24.12 -5.65
CA GLN A 41 -13.89 25.36 -5.58
C GLN A 41 -13.14 26.61 -6.06
N ASN A 42 -11.79 26.56 -6.07
CA ASN A 42 -10.92 27.65 -6.51
C ASN A 42 -10.50 27.52 -7.98
N GLY A 43 -11.00 26.52 -8.70
CA GLY A 43 -10.66 26.25 -10.09
C GLY A 43 -9.36 25.47 -10.30
N ALA A 44 -8.66 25.02 -9.23
CA ALA A 44 -7.48 24.20 -9.35
C ALA A 44 -7.87 22.75 -9.65
N ALA A 45 -7.14 22.08 -10.58
CA ALA A 45 -7.37 20.68 -10.92
C ALA A 45 -7.21 19.79 -9.67
N VAL A 46 -8.19 18.90 -9.46
CA VAL A 46 -8.07 17.93 -8.36
C VAL A 46 -7.15 16.78 -8.77
N PRO A 47 -6.48 16.11 -7.80
CA PRO A 47 -5.62 14.96 -8.11
C PRO A 47 -6.37 13.82 -8.80
N PRO A 48 -5.66 12.99 -9.57
CA PRO A 48 -6.17 11.72 -10.05
C PRO A 48 -6.59 10.83 -8.88
N GLU A 49 -7.90 10.60 -8.73
CA GLU A 49 -8.48 9.84 -7.62
C GLU A 49 -9.95 9.51 -7.92
N ALA A 50 -10.57 8.72 -7.03
CA ALA A 50 -12.01 8.51 -6.98
C ALA A 50 -12.66 9.54 -6.06
N TYR A 51 -13.69 10.20 -6.58
CA TYR A 51 -14.51 11.19 -5.88
C TYR A 51 -15.94 10.67 -5.79
N SER A 52 -16.67 11.08 -4.76
CA SER A 52 -18.11 10.82 -4.68
C SER A 52 -18.89 12.10 -4.89
N TYR A 53 -20.09 11.98 -5.45
CA TYR A 53 -20.98 13.13 -5.60
C TYR A 53 -22.29 12.96 -4.85
N THR A 54 -22.90 14.07 -4.47
CA THR A 54 -24.28 14.12 -3.99
C THR A 54 -25.06 15.14 -4.80
N LEU A 55 -26.36 14.88 -4.97
CA LEU A 55 -27.31 15.83 -5.52
C LEU A 55 -28.33 16.18 -4.45
N ARG A 56 -28.55 17.46 -4.24
CA ARG A 56 -29.57 17.99 -3.33
C ARG A 56 -30.54 18.83 -4.12
N ALA A 57 -31.79 18.41 -4.23
CA ALA A 57 -32.87 19.20 -4.83
C ALA A 57 -33.71 19.82 -3.72
N LYS A 58 -33.97 21.13 -3.79
CA LYS A 58 -34.74 21.89 -2.79
C LYS A 58 -35.69 22.85 -3.46
N ASN A 59 -36.92 22.95 -2.90
CA ASN A 59 -37.90 23.96 -3.24
C ASN A 59 -38.68 24.40 -2.00
N GLY A 60 -39.76 25.15 -2.16
CA GLY A 60 -40.61 25.60 -1.06
C GLY A 60 -41.35 24.49 -0.34
N GLY A 61 -41.50 23.31 -0.94
CA GLY A 61 -42.18 22.14 -0.38
C GLY A 61 -41.28 21.18 0.37
N GLY A 62 -39.95 21.27 0.21
CA GLY A 62 -39.03 20.35 0.87
C GLY A 62 -37.67 20.19 0.22
N GLU A 63 -36.97 19.15 0.65
CA GLU A 63 -35.61 18.82 0.20
C GLU A 63 -35.49 17.30 -0.03
N VAL A 64 -34.83 16.92 -1.13
CA VAL A 64 -34.46 15.53 -1.44
C VAL A 64 -32.95 15.47 -1.68
N VAL A 65 -32.30 14.49 -1.07
CA VAL A 65 -30.87 14.25 -1.22
C VAL A 65 -30.62 12.88 -1.84
N TYR A 66 -29.88 12.87 -2.95
CA TYR A 66 -29.33 11.65 -3.54
C TYR A 66 -27.89 11.49 -3.07
N ASP A 67 -27.63 10.49 -2.21
CA ASP A 67 -26.31 10.10 -1.73
C ASP A 67 -26.28 8.59 -1.54
N LEU A 68 -25.46 7.91 -2.34
CA LEU A 68 -25.31 6.44 -2.29
C LEU A 68 -24.04 6.02 -1.55
N THR A 69 -23.29 6.95 -0.98
CA THR A 69 -21.98 6.68 -0.45
C THR A 69 -21.99 5.68 0.70
N ASP A 70 -22.96 5.78 1.61
CA ASP A 70 -23.02 4.91 2.79
C ASP A 70 -23.78 3.59 2.54
N THR A 71 -24.50 3.48 1.43
CA THR A 71 -25.35 2.32 1.13
C THR A 71 -24.75 1.36 0.11
N THR A 72 -23.71 1.80 -0.65
CA THR A 72 -23.18 1.03 -1.79
C THR A 72 -21.67 0.83 -1.76
N ALA A 73 -20.99 1.25 -0.67
CA ALA A 73 -19.54 1.22 -0.55
C ALA A 73 -19.05 0.41 0.66
N GLY A 74 -17.77 0.11 0.65
CA GLY A 74 -17.03 -0.42 1.80
C GLY A 74 -17.12 -1.93 1.99
N GLU A 75 -17.87 -2.67 1.16
CA GLU A 75 -17.83 -4.12 1.21
C GLU A 75 -16.55 -4.66 0.55
N PRO A 76 -15.94 -5.73 1.12
CA PRO A 76 -14.88 -6.46 0.45
C PRO A 76 -15.36 -7.05 -0.86
N ILE A 77 -14.53 -6.96 -1.91
CA ILE A 77 -14.79 -7.58 -3.21
C ILE A 77 -13.72 -8.63 -3.46
N THR A 78 -14.12 -9.80 -3.93
CA THR A 78 -13.21 -10.81 -4.41
C THR A 78 -12.80 -10.50 -5.85
N ALA A 79 -11.53 -10.18 -6.06
CA ALA A 79 -10.97 -10.09 -7.39
C ALA A 79 -10.92 -11.50 -8.03
N LYS A 80 -11.33 -11.60 -9.30
CA LYS A 80 -11.38 -12.85 -10.05
C LYS A 80 -10.18 -12.95 -11.00
N GLU A 81 -9.86 -14.18 -11.44
CA GLU A 81 -8.84 -14.44 -12.45
C GLU A 81 -7.46 -13.82 -12.11
N VAL A 82 -7.13 -13.76 -10.81
CA VAL A 82 -5.85 -13.21 -10.36
C VAL A 82 -4.71 -14.13 -10.76
N ARG A 83 -3.77 -13.63 -11.59
CA ARG A 83 -2.61 -14.40 -12.04
C ARG A 83 -1.46 -13.50 -12.48
N TRP A 84 -0.25 -14.03 -12.40
CA TRP A 84 0.90 -13.51 -13.12
C TRP A 84 0.86 -13.94 -14.58
N ASP A 85 0.94 -12.98 -15.49
CA ASP A 85 1.07 -13.19 -16.92
C ASP A 85 2.51 -12.86 -17.34
N ALA A 86 3.30 -13.92 -17.60
CA ALA A 86 4.71 -13.78 -17.93
C ALA A 86 4.94 -13.12 -19.30
N GLN A 87 3.99 -13.27 -20.24
CA GLN A 87 4.08 -12.68 -21.57
C GLN A 87 3.80 -11.17 -21.51
N ALA A 88 2.77 -10.77 -20.77
CA ALA A 88 2.42 -9.37 -20.55
C ALA A 88 3.34 -8.68 -19.53
N LYS A 89 4.14 -9.44 -18.75
CA LYS A 89 4.88 -8.97 -17.57
C LYS A 89 4.00 -8.17 -16.62
N ALA A 90 2.81 -8.68 -16.36
CA ALA A 90 1.81 -8.01 -15.54
C ALA A 90 1.03 -8.99 -14.67
N VAL A 91 0.57 -8.53 -13.52
CA VAL A 91 -0.48 -9.22 -12.77
C VAL A 91 -1.82 -8.81 -13.33
N THR A 92 -2.60 -9.79 -13.78
CA THR A 92 -3.94 -9.57 -14.32
C THR A 92 -5.01 -9.99 -13.31
N TYR A 93 -6.12 -9.27 -13.29
CA TYR A 93 -7.29 -9.60 -12.48
C TYR A 93 -8.55 -8.95 -13.04
N TYR A 94 -9.71 -9.35 -12.52
CA TYR A 94 -11.02 -8.83 -12.91
C TYR A 94 -11.82 -8.37 -11.68
N LEU A 95 -12.47 -7.21 -11.79
CA LEU A 95 -13.37 -6.65 -10.78
C LEU A 95 -14.80 -6.55 -11.32
N ASP A 96 -15.78 -7.05 -10.56
CA ASP A 96 -17.20 -6.94 -10.94
C ASP A 96 -17.74 -5.50 -10.83
N LYS A 97 -17.15 -4.70 -9.96
CA LYS A 97 -17.53 -3.30 -9.72
C LYS A 97 -16.32 -2.45 -9.35
N PRO A 98 -16.45 -1.12 -9.41
CA PRO A 98 -15.38 -0.21 -9.01
C PRO A 98 -14.94 -0.46 -7.56
N ALA A 99 -13.62 -0.44 -7.33
CA ALA A 99 -13.06 -0.73 -6.01
C ALA A 99 -11.75 0.02 -5.77
N ARG A 100 -11.40 0.21 -4.50
CA ARG A 100 -10.01 0.44 -4.11
C ARG A 100 -9.29 -0.88 -4.03
N VAL A 101 -8.13 -0.94 -4.66
CA VAL A 101 -7.35 -2.18 -4.81
C VAL A 101 -6.01 -2.06 -4.10
N ASN A 102 -5.67 -3.09 -3.33
CA ASN A 102 -4.33 -3.34 -2.85
C ASN A 102 -3.84 -4.66 -3.46
N LEU A 103 -2.74 -4.60 -4.22
CA LEU A 103 -2.12 -5.75 -4.86
C LEU A 103 -0.71 -5.92 -4.31
N ARG A 104 -0.48 -7.05 -3.65
CA ARG A 104 0.83 -7.45 -3.15
C ARG A 104 1.31 -8.73 -3.82
N LEU A 105 2.62 -8.85 -3.96
CA LEU A 105 3.29 -10.04 -4.43
C LEU A 105 4.02 -10.68 -3.28
N GLY A 106 3.90 -12.00 -3.16
CA GLY A 106 4.56 -12.80 -2.15
C GLY A 106 4.82 -14.20 -2.62
N LEU A 107 5.29 -15.04 -1.73
CA LEU A 107 5.41 -16.48 -1.92
C LEU A 107 4.25 -17.16 -1.21
N LYS A 108 3.76 -18.24 -1.79
CA LYS A 108 2.75 -19.08 -1.14
C LYS A 108 3.30 -19.56 0.21
N ASP A 109 2.55 -19.34 1.27
CA ASP A 109 2.91 -19.68 2.65
C ASP A 109 4.23 -19.03 3.14
N GLY A 110 4.65 -17.92 2.49
CA GLY A 110 5.89 -17.21 2.75
C GLY A 110 5.70 -15.70 2.88
N PRO A 111 6.78 -14.91 2.69
CA PRO A 111 6.73 -13.47 2.84
C PRO A 111 5.94 -12.79 1.73
N TYR A 112 5.36 -11.63 2.03
CA TYR A 112 5.11 -10.61 1.02
C TYR A 112 6.43 -9.93 0.65
N LEU A 113 6.61 -9.65 -0.63
CA LEU A 113 7.88 -9.17 -1.17
C LEU A 113 7.76 -7.80 -1.85
N ARG A 114 6.57 -7.43 -2.30
CA ARG A 114 6.34 -6.14 -2.94
C ARG A 114 4.86 -5.77 -2.99
N THR A 115 4.54 -4.50 -2.82
CA THR A 115 3.25 -3.93 -3.16
C THR A 115 3.32 -3.31 -4.56
N LEU A 116 2.44 -3.69 -5.46
CA LEU A 116 2.29 -3.09 -6.79
C LEU A 116 1.24 -1.99 -6.80
N VAL A 117 0.10 -2.23 -6.16
CA VAL A 117 -1.01 -1.28 -6.06
C VAL A 117 -1.36 -1.11 -4.59
N ASP A 118 -1.41 0.13 -4.12
CA ASP A 118 -1.64 0.44 -2.73
C ASP A 118 -2.92 1.26 -2.53
N TRP A 119 -4.03 0.53 -2.43
CA TRP A 119 -5.39 1.07 -2.24
C TRP A 119 -5.79 2.15 -3.27
N VAL A 120 -5.34 1.96 -4.50
CA VAL A 120 -5.66 2.85 -5.61
C VAL A 120 -7.01 2.47 -6.22
N PRO A 121 -7.85 3.44 -6.59
CA PRO A 121 -9.13 3.14 -7.22
C PRO A 121 -8.93 2.50 -8.60
N ARG A 122 -9.79 1.52 -8.88
CA ARG A 122 -9.89 0.85 -10.19
C ARG A 122 -11.36 0.76 -10.59
N THR A 123 -11.62 0.89 -11.88
CA THR A 123 -12.96 0.69 -12.47
C THR A 123 -13.36 -0.78 -12.42
N ALA A 124 -14.61 -1.09 -12.72
CA ALA A 124 -15.01 -2.46 -13.03
C ALA A 124 -14.31 -2.93 -14.33
N GLY A 125 -14.06 -4.23 -14.44
CA GLY A 125 -13.48 -4.84 -15.62
C GLY A 125 -12.11 -5.50 -15.39
N ARG A 126 -11.38 -5.72 -16.48
CA ARG A 126 -10.04 -6.34 -16.48
C ARG A 126 -8.96 -5.30 -16.22
N HIS A 127 -8.00 -5.68 -15.39
CA HIS A 127 -6.83 -4.88 -15.07
C HIS A 127 -5.54 -5.67 -15.32
N ALA A 128 -4.46 -4.96 -15.62
CA ALA A 128 -3.12 -5.48 -15.79
C ALA A 128 -2.12 -4.51 -15.16
N GLU A 129 -1.49 -4.93 -14.07
CA GLU A 129 -0.49 -4.13 -13.35
C GLU A 129 0.90 -4.60 -13.75
N VAL A 130 1.63 -3.76 -14.47
CA VAL A 130 2.97 -4.07 -14.97
C VAL A 130 3.97 -4.19 -13.83
N TRP A 131 4.85 -5.18 -13.91
CA TRP A 131 5.86 -5.44 -12.90
C TRP A 131 7.18 -5.89 -13.53
N ASP A 132 8.29 -5.37 -13.00
CA ASP A 132 9.65 -5.63 -13.44
C ASP A 132 10.22 -6.98 -12.95
N GLY A 133 9.46 -7.73 -12.16
CA GLY A 133 9.88 -9.02 -11.59
C GLY A 133 10.66 -8.92 -10.29
N ALA A 134 11.07 -7.72 -9.87
CA ALA A 134 11.89 -7.53 -8.69
C ALA A 134 11.06 -7.39 -7.39
N ASP A 135 11.61 -7.83 -6.26
CA ASP A 135 11.07 -7.52 -4.93
C ASP A 135 11.22 -6.02 -4.59
N ALA A 136 10.76 -5.60 -3.42
CA ALA A 136 10.83 -4.20 -2.99
C ALA A 136 12.26 -3.68 -2.84
N SER A 137 13.22 -4.55 -2.56
CA SER A 137 14.64 -4.23 -2.37
C SER A 137 15.47 -4.33 -3.66
N GLY A 138 14.87 -4.87 -4.75
CA GLY A 138 15.60 -5.14 -6.00
C GLY A 138 16.61 -6.30 -5.90
N VAL A 139 16.53 -7.11 -4.84
CA VAL A 139 17.47 -8.19 -4.55
C VAL A 139 17.04 -9.51 -5.19
N LEU A 140 15.73 -9.78 -5.20
CA LEU A 140 15.14 -10.99 -5.74
C LEU A 140 14.48 -10.72 -7.09
N GLN A 141 14.66 -11.66 -8.04
CA GLN A 141 13.90 -11.73 -9.29
C GLN A 141 12.91 -12.89 -9.18
N LEU A 142 11.62 -12.59 -9.16
CA LEU A 142 10.58 -13.50 -8.71
C LEU A 142 9.68 -14.02 -9.83
N GLN A 143 9.77 -13.46 -11.04
CA GLN A 143 8.85 -13.78 -12.15
C GLN A 143 8.82 -15.25 -12.55
N ALA A 144 9.90 -15.99 -12.29
CA ALA A 144 10.00 -17.43 -12.54
C ALA A 144 9.87 -18.27 -11.25
N HIS A 145 9.61 -17.66 -10.10
CA HIS A 145 9.55 -18.38 -8.83
C HIS A 145 8.26 -19.24 -8.78
N PRO A 146 8.35 -20.55 -8.53
CA PRO A 146 7.21 -21.46 -8.61
C PRO A 146 6.10 -21.17 -7.59
N SER A 147 6.48 -20.57 -6.46
CA SER A 147 5.54 -20.20 -5.38
C SER A 147 5.08 -18.74 -5.46
N LEU A 148 5.40 -18.01 -6.54
CA LEU A 148 4.94 -16.63 -6.69
C LEU A 148 3.42 -16.55 -6.63
N THR A 149 2.91 -15.73 -5.73
CA THR A 149 1.48 -15.59 -5.48
C THR A 149 1.10 -14.11 -5.42
N PRO A 150 0.35 -13.61 -6.41
CA PRO A 150 -0.29 -12.31 -6.33
C PRO A 150 -1.49 -12.37 -5.38
N VAL A 151 -1.61 -11.40 -4.49
CA VAL A 151 -2.73 -11.25 -3.57
C VAL A 151 -3.40 -9.91 -3.82
N VAL A 152 -4.67 -9.95 -4.21
CA VAL A 152 -5.50 -8.76 -4.49
C VAL A 152 -6.56 -8.62 -3.41
N ASN A 153 -6.49 -7.54 -2.65
CA ASN A 153 -7.55 -7.10 -1.76
C ASN A 153 -8.29 -5.94 -2.42
N ALA A 154 -9.60 -5.96 -2.40
CA ALA A 154 -10.42 -4.92 -3.00
C ALA A 154 -11.60 -4.56 -2.10
N THR A 155 -11.90 -3.25 -2.06
CA THR A 155 -13.05 -2.70 -1.30
C THR A 155 -13.90 -1.85 -2.23
N ALA A 156 -15.20 -2.10 -2.26
CA ALA A 156 -16.13 -1.41 -3.15
C ALA A 156 -16.10 0.10 -2.98
N LEU A 157 -16.07 0.81 -4.09
CA LEU A 157 -16.32 2.25 -4.15
C LEU A 157 -17.83 2.52 -4.21
N PRO A 158 -18.29 3.69 -3.74
CA PRO A 158 -19.70 4.08 -3.85
C PRO A 158 -20.20 4.08 -5.29
N ALA A 159 -21.48 3.76 -5.51
CA ALA A 159 -22.08 3.79 -6.84
C ALA A 159 -22.12 5.20 -7.45
N ASN A 160 -22.10 6.25 -6.60
CA ASN A 160 -21.96 7.65 -6.99
C ASN A 160 -20.48 8.09 -7.09
N THR A 161 -19.59 7.22 -7.57
CA THR A 161 -18.17 7.53 -7.75
C THR A 161 -17.89 8.12 -9.13
N LEU A 162 -17.05 9.15 -9.15
CA LEU A 162 -16.45 9.76 -10.34
C LEU A 162 -14.94 9.52 -10.31
N PHE A 163 -14.35 9.11 -11.43
CA PHE A 163 -12.91 8.93 -11.57
C PHE A 163 -12.32 10.15 -12.27
N VAL A 164 -11.23 10.69 -11.74
CA VAL A 164 -10.51 11.82 -12.34
C VAL A 164 -9.10 11.42 -12.72
N GLY A 165 -8.73 11.66 -13.96
CA GLY A 165 -7.39 11.50 -14.51
C GLY A 165 -6.91 10.05 -14.65
N PRO A 166 -5.66 9.84 -15.14
CA PRO A 166 -5.01 8.56 -15.09
C PRO A 166 -4.72 8.20 -13.63
N LEU A 167 -5.20 7.04 -13.20
CA LEU A 167 -5.03 6.58 -11.82
C LEU A 167 -3.63 5.99 -11.67
N PRO A 168 -2.79 6.49 -10.76
CA PRO A 168 -1.43 5.99 -10.57
C PRO A 168 -1.44 4.60 -9.94
N ASP A 169 -0.40 3.80 -10.20
CA ASP A 169 -0.25 2.48 -9.57
C ASP A 169 0.09 2.61 -8.09
N ARG A 170 0.84 3.67 -7.74
CA ARG A 170 1.22 4.03 -6.37
C ARG A 170 1.06 5.51 -6.13
N VAL A 171 0.52 5.85 -4.96
CA VAL A 171 0.55 7.22 -4.45
C VAL A 171 1.69 7.31 -3.44
N ARG A 172 2.61 8.24 -3.64
CA ARG A 172 3.68 8.49 -2.68
C ARG A 172 3.08 9.15 -1.43
N PHE A 173 3.18 8.47 -0.30
CA PHE A 173 2.60 8.88 0.97
C PHE A 173 2.91 10.33 1.36
N ALA A 174 4.14 10.80 1.14
CA ALA A 174 4.55 12.17 1.45
C ALA A 174 3.78 13.23 0.66
N ALA A 175 3.48 12.98 -0.62
CA ALA A 175 2.71 13.89 -1.46
C ALA A 175 1.23 13.94 -1.02
N ASP A 176 0.64 12.79 -0.67
CA ASP A 176 -0.73 12.71 -0.18
C ASP A 176 -0.91 13.42 1.16
N ALA A 177 0.02 13.24 2.10
CA ALA A 177 -0.04 13.88 3.40
C ALA A 177 0.11 15.41 3.30
N ALA A 178 1.04 15.90 2.48
CA ALA A 178 1.24 17.33 2.26
C ALA A 178 0.03 17.99 1.57
N GLN A 179 -0.51 17.35 0.53
CA GLN A 179 -1.72 17.84 -0.15
C GLN A 179 -2.96 17.76 0.75
N ALA A 180 -3.09 16.71 1.56
CA ALA A 180 -4.18 16.58 2.53
C ALA A 180 -4.13 17.70 3.57
N THR A 181 -2.94 18.06 4.07
CA THR A 181 -2.75 19.14 5.04
C THR A 181 -3.02 20.51 4.44
N LEU A 182 -2.59 20.75 3.20
CA LEU A 182 -2.84 22.03 2.51
C LEU A 182 -4.34 22.23 2.24
N ARG A 183 -5.04 21.16 1.83
CA ARG A 183 -6.49 21.18 1.58
C ARG A 183 -7.33 21.27 2.85
N ALA A 184 -6.91 20.65 3.94
CA ALA A 184 -7.58 20.76 5.23
C ALA A 184 -7.66 22.21 5.76
N ARG A 185 -6.75 23.08 5.32
CA ARG A 185 -6.76 24.53 5.66
C ARG A 185 -7.76 25.35 4.87
N THR A 186 -8.19 24.88 3.70
CA THR A 186 -9.04 25.62 2.76
C THR A 186 -10.37 24.95 2.46
N ALA A 187 -10.57 23.71 2.90
CA ALA A 187 -11.76 22.91 2.58
C ALA A 187 -12.92 23.13 3.56
N PRO A 188 -14.16 23.13 3.08
CA PRO A 188 -15.37 23.07 3.90
C PRO A 188 -15.41 21.81 4.79
N THR A 189 -16.33 21.83 5.75
CA THR A 189 -16.54 20.79 6.75
C THR A 189 -16.78 19.41 6.09
N PRO A 190 -16.11 18.33 6.57
CA PRO A 190 -16.40 16.98 6.13
C PRO A 190 -17.85 16.56 6.43
N ARG A 191 -18.40 15.67 5.61
CA ARG A 191 -19.68 15.01 5.94
C ARG A 191 -19.52 14.21 7.23
N LYS A 192 -20.53 14.29 8.10
CA LYS A 192 -20.56 13.47 9.31
C LYS A 192 -21.12 12.10 8.95
N ARG A 193 -20.30 11.06 9.04
CA ARG A 193 -20.69 9.66 8.87
C ARG A 193 -20.66 8.93 10.21
N ILE A 194 -21.58 7.99 10.38
CA ILE A 194 -21.64 7.14 11.58
C ILE A 194 -20.56 6.03 11.46
N PHE A 195 -20.39 5.49 10.27
CA PHE A 195 -19.43 4.44 9.98
C PHE A 195 -18.92 4.55 8.53
N ASP A 196 -17.60 4.53 8.36
CA ASP A 196 -16.98 4.74 7.04
C ASP A 196 -16.06 3.59 6.63
N ARG A 197 -16.67 2.52 6.12
CA ARG A 197 -15.93 1.38 5.57
C ARG A 197 -15.19 1.73 4.28
N ALA A 198 -15.72 2.63 3.48
CA ALA A 198 -15.11 3.03 2.21
C ALA A 198 -13.80 3.80 2.40
N ARG A 199 -13.63 4.43 3.57
CA ARG A 199 -12.45 5.22 3.93
C ARG A 199 -11.31 4.38 4.52
N GLN A 200 -11.63 3.25 5.16
CA GLN A 200 -10.65 2.41 5.83
C GLN A 200 -9.42 2.08 4.96
N PRO A 201 -9.53 1.75 3.65
CA PRO A 201 -8.37 1.53 2.79
C PRO A 201 -7.45 2.74 2.68
N LEU A 202 -7.99 3.97 2.73
CA LEU A 202 -7.18 5.19 2.68
C LEU A 202 -6.40 5.45 3.95
N ASP A 203 -6.92 5.04 5.10
CA ASP A 203 -6.24 5.19 6.38
C ASP A 203 -5.04 4.24 6.49
N THR A 204 -5.08 3.12 5.77
CA THR A 204 -4.00 2.12 5.69
C THR A 204 -3.09 2.28 4.48
N ARG A 205 -3.34 3.26 3.62
CA ARG A 205 -2.52 3.55 2.43
C ARG A 205 -1.16 4.08 2.82
N GLY A 206 -0.13 3.70 2.07
CA GLY A 206 1.27 4.05 2.27
C GLY A 206 2.07 2.89 2.83
N ASP A 207 2.93 2.32 1.99
CA ASP A 207 3.90 1.31 2.41
C ASP A 207 4.86 1.90 3.46
N ILE A 208 5.31 1.04 4.36
CA ILE A 208 6.37 1.35 5.31
C ILE A 208 7.72 1.17 4.60
N THR A 209 8.54 2.19 4.59
CA THR A 209 9.92 2.10 4.07
C THR A 209 10.81 1.42 5.11
N ALA A 210 10.76 0.09 5.11
CA ALA A 210 11.56 -0.74 6.02
C ALA A 210 12.97 -0.95 5.48
N SER A 211 13.92 -1.11 6.41
CA SER A 211 15.31 -1.49 6.11
C SER A 211 15.77 -2.61 7.04
N LEU A 212 16.61 -3.49 6.48
CA LEU A 212 17.25 -4.58 7.17
C LEU A 212 18.76 -4.48 6.94
N THR A 213 19.54 -4.37 8.02
CA THR A 213 20.99 -4.18 7.94
C THR A 213 21.72 -5.15 8.89
N LEU A 214 22.96 -5.47 8.54
CA LEU A 214 23.88 -6.24 9.40
C LEU A 214 24.61 -5.29 10.34
N THR A 215 24.82 -5.71 11.58
CA THR A 215 25.67 -5.01 12.56
C THR A 215 26.83 -5.90 12.96
N GLY A 216 28.05 -5.44 12.72
CA GLY A 216 29.29 -6.17 12.98
C GLY A 216 30.29 -6.03 11.83
N ASP A 217 31.51 -6.52 12.06
CA ASP A 217 32.60 -6.48 11.07
C ASP A 217 32.53 -7.71 10.15
N TYR A 218 31.69 -7.61 9.12
CA TYR A 218 31.57 -8.67 8.12
C TYR A 218 32.37 -8.31 6.86
N ARG A 219 33.05 -9.32 6.31
CA ARG A 219 33.72 -9.18 5.00
C ARG A 219 32.71 -9.28 3.88
N LYS A 220 33.05 -8.70 2.74
CA LYS A 220 32.31 -8.90 1.49
C LYS A 220 33.15 -9.74 0.53
N ASP A 221 32.46 -10.52 -0.28
CA ASP A 221 33.10 -11.21 -1.40
C ASP A 221 33.38 -10.27 -2.59
N ALA A 222 33.95 -10.82 -3.65
CA ALA A 222 34.28 -10.06 -4.85
C ALA A 222 33.05 -9.44 -5.57
N GLN A 223 31.85 -9.95 -5.29
CA GLN A 223 30.57 -9.47 -5.80
C GLN A 223 29.89 -8.47 -4.85
N GLY A 224 30.54 -8.13 -3.72
CA GLY A 224 30.00 -7.18 -2.74
C GLY A 224 28.96 -7.79 -1.79
N ARG A 225 28.78 -9.12 -1.77
CA ARG A 225 27.84 -9.84 -0.88
C ARG A 225 28.48 -10.04 0.49
N TRP A 226 27.67 -9.86 1.55
CA TRP A 226 28.13 -10.04 2.91
C TRP A 226 28.41 -11.53 3.22
N ILE A 227 29.56 -11.84 3.80
CA ILE A 227 29.91 -13.17 4.28
C ILE A 227 29.68 -13.18 5.79
N VAL A 228 28.79 -14.06 6.24
CA VAL A 228 28.35 -14.14 7.65
C VAL A 228 28.55 -15.54 8.21
N SER A 229 28.74 -15.65 9.55
CA SER A 229 28.81 -16.91 10.25
C SER A 229 28.50 -16.75 11.74
N GLY A 230 28.02 -17.79 12.40
CA GLY A 230 27.67 -17.80 13.82
C GLY A 230 26.43 -16.98 14.15
N GLN A 231 26.51 -16.16 15.19
CA GLN A 231 25.43 -15.29 15.64
C GLN A 231 25.47 -13.98 14.85
N VAL A 232 24.49 -13.74 14.02
CA VAL A 232 24.44 -12.60 13.07
C VAL A 232 23.38 -11.59 13.49
N PRO A 233 23.76 -10.44 14.08
CA PRO A 233 22.80 -9.40 14.44
C PRO A 233 22.25 -8.70 13.20
N LEU A 234 20.94 -8.69 13.05
CA LEU A 234 20.17 -8.02 12.00
C LEU A 234 19.38 -6.89 12.63
N VAL A 235 19.59 -5.67 12.14
CA VAL A 235 18.89 -4.48 12.63
C VAL A 235 17.77 -4.08 11.67
N VAL A 236 16.57 -4.00 12.22
CA VAL A 236 15.38 -3.49 11.56
C VAL A 236 15.23 -2.02 11.87
N ASN A 237 14.98 -1.23 10.85
CA ASN A 237 14.60 0.16 10.99
C ASN A 237 13.55 0.55 9.93
N VAL A 238 12.94 1.71 10.12
CA VAL A 238 12.07 2.35 9.13
C VAL A 238 12.59 3.75 8.84
N SER A 239 12.13 4.37 7.75
CA SER A 239 12.52 5.74 7.42
C SER A 239 12.18 6.70 8.57
N ASP A 240 13.02 7.70 8.81
CA ASP A 240 12.80 8.69 9.87
C ASP A 240 11.48 9.43 9.69
N ALA A 241 11.08 9.69 8.44
CA ALA A 241 9.84 10.37 8.11
C ALA A 241 8.58 9.59 8.54
N GLU A 242 8.69 8.26 8.67
CA GLU A 242 7.55 7.37 8.99
C GLU A 242 7.62 6.82 10.42
N ARG A 243 8.78 6.93 11.07
CA ARG A 243 9.08 6.29 12.35
C ARG A 243 8.04 6.56 13.42
N GLN A 244 7.67 7.82 13.64
CA GLN A 244 6.68 8.17 14.64
C GLN A 244 5.32 7.54 14.33
N ARG A 245 4.85 7.64 13.10
CA ARG A 245 3.58 7.05 12.65
C ARG A 245 3.55 5.54 12.83
N VAL A 246 4.64 4.84 12.46
CA VAL A 246 4.73 3.38 12.59
C VAL A 246 4.69 2.94 14.04
N LEU A 247 5.41 3.65 14.94
CA LEU A 247 5.41 3.35 16.37
C LEU A 247 4.04 3.61 17.02
N GLU A 248 3.35 4.69 16.66
CA GLU A 248 2.03 5.04 17.20
C GLU A 248 0.94 4.03 16.78
N ARG A 249 1.03 3.49 15.57
CA ARG A 249 0.06 2.55 15.01
C ARG A 249 0.30 1.10 15.38
N ARG A 250 1.40 0.81 16.08
CA ARG A 250 1.88 -0.54 16.40
C ARG A 250 2.12 -1.39 15.14
N PHE A 251 3.05 -2.30 15.26
CA PHE A 251 3.43 -3.20 14.15
C PHE A 251 4.11 -4.43 14.72
N GLU A 252 4.23 -5.44 13.87
CA GLU A 252 5.05 -6.63 14.08
C GLU A 252 6.16 -6.67 13.03
N SER A 253 7.25 -7.38 13.35
CA SER A 253 8.35 -7.67 12.43
C SER A 253 8.48 -9.18 12.26
N VAL A 254 8.32 -9.66 11.04
CA VAL A 254 8.38 -11.09 10.70
C VAL A 254 9.57 -11.34 9.77
N PHE A 255 10.39 -12.32 10.10
CA PHE A 255 11.58 -12.68 9.36
C PHE A 255 11.42 -14.02 8.66
N TYR A 256 11.90 -14.08 7.44
CA TYR A 256 11.93 -15.28 6.62
C TYR A 256 13.35 -15.52 6.11
N ILE A 257 13.77 -16.79 6.09
CA ILE A 257 15.01 -17.22 5.46
C ILE A 257 14.64 -18.09 4.25
N ASP A 258 15.11 -17.69 3.08
CA ASP A 258 14.80 -18.37 1.80
C ASP A 258 13.30 -18.61 1.59
N GLY A 259 12.47 -17.65 1.98
CA GLY A 259 11.02 -17.72 1.88
C GLY A 259 10.32 -18.49 3.00
N THR A 260 11.06 -19.11 3.92
CA THR A 260 10.50 -19.88 5.05
C THR A 260 10.49 -19.01 6.31
N TYR A 261 9.39 -19.07 7.06
CA TYR A 261 9.25 -18.39 8.36
C TYR A 261 10.40 -18.77 9.30
N ALA A 262 11.03 -17.78 9.92
CA ALA A 262 12.16 -17.97 10.82
C ALA A 262 11.94 -17.39 12.22
N HIS A 263 11.36 -16.17 12.31
CA HIS A 263 11.18 -15.47 13.58
C HIS A 263 10.16 -14.35 13.43
N GLU A 264 9.51 -13.97 14.53
CA GLU A 264 8.67 -12.77 14.61
C GLU A 264 8.88 -12.01 15.93
N ASN A 265 8.64 -10.72 15.87
CA ASN A 265 8.57 -9.85 17.03
C ASN A 265 7.29 -9.02 16.97
N GLU A 266 6.37 -9.28 17.88
CA GLU A 266 5.05 -8.64 17.97
C GLU A 266 5.06 -7.30 18.74
N LEU A 267 6.18 -6.97 19.41
CA LEU A 267 6.21 -5.82 20.34
C LEU A 267 6.31 -4.45 19.62
N GLY A 268 6.71 -4.44 18.38
CA GLY A 268 6.72 -3.23 17.55
C GLY A 268 7.57 -2.09 18.10
N TYR A 269 8.86 -2.30 18.30
CA TYR A 269 9.82 -1.26 18.70
C TYR A 269 10.93 -1.09 17.65
N LEU A 270 11.56 0.09 17.63
CA LEU A 270 12.63 0.45 16.70
C LEU A 270 13.74 1.26 17.39
N PRO A 271 15.03 0.99 17.07
CA PRO A 271 15.48 -0.11 16.21
C PRO A 271 15.28 -1.48 16.91
N LEU A 272 14.88 -2.48 16.13
CA LEU A 272 14.82 -3.87 16.59
C LEU A 272 16.09 -4.58 16.13
N THR A 273 16.73 -5.34 17.02
CA THR A 273 17.82 -6.25 16.66
C THR A 273 17.36 -7.69 16.86
N TRP A 274 17.42 -8.48 15.80
CA TRP A 274 17.26 -9.92 15.83
C TRP A 274 18.61 -10.57 15.58
N VAL A 275 19.00 -11.53 16.42
CA VAL A 275 20.25 -12.28 16.25
C VAL A 275 19.93 -13.61 15.58
N TRP A 276 20.32 -13.72 14.31
CA TRP A 276 20.14 -14.93 13.51
C TRP A 276 21.28 -15.91 13.76
N ASP A 277 20.94 -17.11 14.19
CA ASP A 277 21.91 -18.19 14.37
C ASP A 277 22.13 -18.97 13.08
N THR A 278 23.27 -18.76 12.44
CA THR A 278 23.64 -19.46 11.20
C THR A 278 24.33 -20.82 11.44
N THR A 279 24.54 -21.24 12.69
CA THR A 279 25.30 -22.49 12.99
C THR A 279 24.61 -23.74 12.47
N ARG A 280 23.32 -23.69 12.19
CA ARG A 280 22.51 -24.79 11.64
C ARG A 280 22.08 -24.57 10.20
N ILE A 281 22.53 -23.48 9.59
CA ILE A 281 22.22 -23.14 8.21
C ILE A 281 23.30 -23.74 7.29
N ASN A 282 22.90 -24.21 6.14
CA ASN A 282 23.84 -24.72 5.14
C ASN A 282 24.72 -23.58 4.63
N PRO A 283 26.02 -23.82 4.35
CA PRO A 283 26.85 -22.83 3.68
C PRO A 283 26.29 -22.45 2.30
N GLY A 284 26.46 -21.20 1.91
CA GLY A 284 26.03 -20.72 0.61
C GLY A 284 25.24 -19.43 0.64
N GLU A 285 24.58 -19.12 -0.46
CA GLU A 285 23.75 -17.93 -0.62
C GLU A 285 22.40 -18.11 0.08
N HIS A 286 22.01 -17.09 0.87
CA HIS A 286 20.73 -17.02 1.55
C HIS A 286 20.10 -15.64 1.43
N PHE A 287 18.77 -15.62 1.46
CA PHE A 287 17.96 -14.40 1.43
C PHE A 287 17.21 -14.24 2.75
N ILE A 288 17.41 -13.12 3.39
CA ILE A 288 16.70 -12.77 4.61
C ILE A 288 15.66 -11.74 4.24
N THR A 289 14.39 -12.07 4.35
CA THR A 289 13.28 -11.15 4.06
C THR A 289 12.62 -10.73 5.37
N LEU A 290 12.49 -9.42 5.56
CA LEU A 290 11.73 -8.78 6.63
C LEU A 290 10.38 -8.36 6.08
N ASN A 291 9.31 -8.66 6.81
CA ASN A 291 8.02 -8.02 6.67
C ASN A 291 7.71 -7.20 7.93
N VAL A 292 7.51 -5.91 7.77
CA VAL A 292 6.94 -5.04 8.81
C VAL A 292 5.45 -4.93 8.54
N ARG A 293 4.62 -5.38 9.48
CA ARG A 293 3.16 -5.40 9.35
C ARG A 293 2.53 -4.53 10.41
N GLY A 294 1.94 -3.42 9.98
CA GLY A 294 1.11 -2.59 10.86
C GLY A 294 -0.24 -3.25 11.12
N TYR A 295 -0.74 -3.18 12.35
CA TYR A 295 -2.05 -3.75 12.72
C TYR A 295 -3.22 -3.15 11.97
N GLU A 296 -3.06 -1.94 11.44
CA GLU A 296 -4.05 -1.28 10.59
C GLU A 296 -3.94 -1.67 9.11
N GLY A 297 -2.97 -2.53 8.73
CA GLY A 297 -2.81 -3.04 7.36
C GLY A 297 -1.70 -2.37 6.54
N ASN A 298 -0.99 -1.37 7.07
CA ASN A 298 0.23 -0.84 6.46
C ASN A 298 1.29 -1.94 6.37
N PHE A 299 2.14 -1.88 5.36
CA PHE A 299 3.08 -2.94 5.09
C PHE A 299 4.43 -2.39 4.63
N GLY A 300 5.51 -3.10 4.98
CA GLY A 300 6.85 -2.86 4.46
C GLY A 300 7.59 -4.16 4.27
N ALA A 301 8.43 -4.24 3.25
CA ALA A 301 9.31 -5.38 2.99
C ALA A 301 10.73 -4.91 2.71
N ALA A 302 11.70 -5.66 3.23
CA ALA A 302 13.10 -5.49 2.91
C ALA A 302 13.77 -6.86 2.79
N THR A 303 14.60 -7.06 1.77
CA THR A 303 15.36 -8.30 1.57
C THR A 303 16.85 -8.00 1.57
N LEU A 304 17.60 -8.83 2.29
CA LEU A 304 19.04 -8.82 2.35
C LEU A 304 19.59 -10.15 1.83
N LYS A 305 20.60 -10.08 0.97
CA LYS A 305 21.31 -11.22 0.43
C LYS A 305 22.66 -11.39 1.15
N VAL A 306 22.94 -12.58 1.61
CA VAL A 306 24.17 -12.92 2.33
C VAL A 306 24.76 -14.25 1.85
N ILE A 307 26.01 -14.50 2.17
CA ILE A 307 26.69 -15.78 2.04
C ILE A 307 26.98 -16.31 3.45
N VAL A 308 26.40 -17.44 3.82
CA VAL A 308 26.80 -18.15 5.04
C VAL A 308 28.09 -18.89 4.76
N ALA A 309 29.15 -18.59 5.53
CA ALA A 309 30.47 -19.17 5.37
C ALA A 309 30.48 -20.67 5.72
N ASP A 310 31.33 -21.43 5.05
CA ASP A 310 31.61 -22.81 5.42
C ASP A 310 32.28 -22.88 6.81
N ARG A 311 31.87 -23.84 7.65
CA ARG A 311 32.42 -24.06 8.98
C ARG A 311 33.93 -24.37 8.97
N ALA A 312 34.44 -24.90 7.87
CA ALA A 312 35.86 -25.22 7.72
C ALA A 312 36.74 -23.98 7.53
N ALA A 313 36.18 -22.85 7.13
CA ALA A 313 36.91 -21.59 6.86
C ALA A 313 37.01 -20.65 8.07
N SER A 314 36.43 -21.00 9.22
CA SER A 314 36.35 -20.12 10.40
C SER A 314 37.35 -20.49 11.53
N THR A 315 38.35 -21.33 11.27
CA THR A 315 39.46 -21.53 12.22
C THR A 315 40.44 -20.35 12.06
N PRO A 316 40.59 -19.47 13.07
CA PRO A 316 41.68 -18.51 13.05
C PRO A 316 42.99 -19.29 13.09
N ASP A 317 43.95 -18.91 12.26
CA ASP A 317 45.32 -19.40 12.25
C ASP A 317 45.99 -19.11 13.63
N ALA A 318 45.71 -19.95 14.62
CA ALA A 318 46.32 -19.91 15.95
C ALA A 318 47.57 -20.78 15.94
N ALA A 319 48.50 -20.42 15.05
CA ALA A 319 49.83 -21.06 15.09
C ALA A 319 50.87 -20.13 14.50
N LYS A 320 51.31 -19.14 15.29
CA LYS A 320 52.69 -18.61 15.28
C LYS A 320 52.93 -17.70 16.49
N ALA A 321 52.96 -18.29 17.66
CA ALA A 321 53.66 -17.75 18.80
C ALA A 321 54.43 -18.92 19.44
N GLY A 322 55.45 -19.33 18.78
CA GLY A 322 56.39 -20.34 19.27
C GLY A 322 57.78 -19.81 19.08
N THR A 323 58.48 -19.67 20.21
CA THR A 323 59.94 -19.69 20.38
C THR A 323 60.72 -18.44 19.95
N ARG A 324 61.01 -17.56 20.85
CA ARG A 324 62.35 -17.36 21.46
C ARG A 324 62.29 -16.40 22.63
#